data_20523d3e5ed0176664269acbf5b09f8a
#
_entry.id   20523d3e5ed0176664269acbf5b09f8a
#
_cell.length_a   1.000
_cell.length_b   1.000
_cell.length_c   1.000
_cell.angle_alpha   90.00
_cell.angle_beta   90.00
_cell.angle_gamma   90.00
#
_symmetry.space_group_name_H-M   'P 1'
#
loop_
_entity.id
_entity.type
_entity.pdbx_description
1 polymer ?
#
loop_
_entity_poly.entity_id
_entity_poly.type
_entity_poly.pdbx_seq_one_letter_code
_entity_poly.pdbx_strand_id
1 'polypeptide(L)'
;MEARTAAQGTTRGTSTNDDDVAVRLRMAIARLFRRIERTRAGAALTPSETTILSVVVRQGPLRLTDLAASEGMNPTMLSRLVRDLEGDGLVQRKTDRVDRRAARVEATPAGRRLHARIRNERSDTLSAALALLPEDERRALGAGLPVLEALADQLKGGRR
;
A
#
# COMPACT_ATOMS: atom_id res chain seq x y z
N MET A 1 -55.40 16.72 -26.55
CA MET A 1 -54.39 17.16 -27.52
C MET A 1 -53.40 17.94 -26.75
N GLU A 2 -52.21 17.37 -26.73
CA GLU A 2 -50.90 17.98 -26.47
C GLU A 2 -50.57 18.42 -25.05
N ALA A 3 -49.40 18.21 -24.51
CA ALA A 3 -48.11 17.81 -25.06
C ALA A 3 -47.26 17.15 -23.99
N ARG A 4 -46.66 16.04 -24.37
CA ARG A 4 -45.47 15.49 -23.70
C ARG A 4 -44.26 16.26 -24.20
N THR A 5 -43.54 16.93 -23.33
CA THR A 5 -42.21 17.40 -23.67
C THR A 5 -41.26 17.23 -22.48
N ALA A 6 -40.44 16.21 -22.60
CA ALA A 6 -39.00 16.13 -22.32
C ALA A 6 -38.46 16.67 -20.99
N ALA A 7 -38.13 15.77 -20.12
CA ALA A 7 -37.03 15.90 -19.18
C ALA A 7 -35.96 14.84 -19.54
N GLN A 8 -35.14 15.13 -20.55
CA GLN A 8 -33.89 14.40 -20.82
C GLN A 8 -32.78 15.43 -20.85
N GLY A 9 -31.92 15.41 -19.86
CA GLY A 9 -30.67 16.16 -19.95
C GLY A 9 -30.10 16.66 -18.63
N THR A 10 -29.56 15.82 -17.74
CA THR A 10 -28.59 16.30 -16.76
C THR A 10 -27.76 15.14 -16.14
N THR A 11 -27.41 14.11 -16.89
CA THR A 11 -26.61 13.01 -16.33
C THR A 11 -25.24 12.85 -16.99
N ARG A 12 -24.88 13.63 -18.00
CA ARG A 12 -23.60 13.49 -18.72
C ARG A 12 -22.47 14.36 -18.17
N GLY A 13 -22.75 15.42 -17.44
CA GLY A 13 -21.70 16.36 -16.98
C GLY A 13 -20.90 15.87 -15.76
N THR A 14 -21.53 15.15 -14.85
CA THR A 14 -20.89 14.64 -13.62
C THR A 14 -19.95 13.48 -13.89
N SER A 15 -20.32 12.54 -14.74
CA SER A 15 -19.52 11.37 -15.08
C SER A 15 -18.17 11.74 -15.71
N THR A 16 -18.15 12.69 -16.65
CA THR A 16 -16.90 13.10 -17.34
C THR A 16 -15.92 13.79 -16.38
N ASN A 17 -16.42 14.58 -15.42
CA ASN A 17 -15.56 15.25 -14.44
C ASN A 17 -14.99 14.25 -13.42
N ASP A 18 -15.78 13.29 -12.97
CA ASP A 18 -15.33 12.27 -12.02
C ASP A 18 -14.30 11.32 -12.66
N ASP A 19 -14.48 10.97 -13.94
CA ASP A 19 -13.50 10.17 -14.69
C ASP A 19 -12.15 10.91 -14.84
N ASP A 20 -12.16 12.21 -15.14
CA ASP A 20 -10.94 13.03 -15.20
C ASP A 20 -10.25 13.12 -13.84
N VAL A 21 -10.99 13.34 -12.76
CA VAL A 21 -10.47 13.37 -11.39
C VAL A 21 -9.83 12.03 -11.04
N ALA A 22 -10.47 10.91 -11.36
CA ALA A 22 -9.94 9.57 -11.08
C ALA A 22 -8.63 9.31 -11.83
N VAL A 23 -8.54 9.70 -13.10
CA VAL A 23 -7.31 9.58 -13.91
C VAL A 23 -6.18 10.43 -13.32
N ARG A 24 -6.44 11.68 -13.00
CA ARG A 24 -5.44 12.60 -12.44
C ARG A 24 -4.96 12.14 -11.07
N LEU A 25 -5.87 11.71 -10.19
CA LEU A 25 -5.55 11.17 -8.88
C LEU A 25 -4.68 9.92 -9.00
N ARG A 26 -5.04 8.95 -9.85
CA ARG A 26 -4.24 7.76 -10.11
C ARG A 26 -2.83 8.10 -10.57
N MET A 27 -2.69 9.07 -11.49
CA MET A 27 -1.38 9.52 -11.98
C MET A 27 -0.55 10.21 -10.88
N ALA A 28 -1.18 11.02 -10.03
CA ALA A 28 -0.53 11.69 -8.91
C ALA A 28 -0.03 10.65 -7.90
N ILE A 29 -0.88 9.71 -7.48
CA ILE A 29 -0.52 8.61 -6.57
C ILE A 29 0.65 7.80 -7.13
N ALA A 30 0.61 7.42 -8.42
CA ALA A 30 1.68 6.65 -9.03
C ALA A 30 3.02 7.40 -9.07
N ARG A 31 3.00 8.73 -9.28
CA ARG A 31 4.22 9.57 -9.24
C ARG A 31 4.77 9.70 -7.83
N LEU A 32 3.91 9.97 -6.84
CA LEU A 32 4.28 10.07 -5.43
C LEU A 32 4.88 8.74 -4.95
N PHE A 33 4.19 7.64 -5.20
CA PHE A 33 4.65 6.30 -4.82
C PHE A 33 6.06 6.02 -5.36
N ARG A 34 6.31 6.21 -6.66
CA ARG A 34 7.63 6.00 -7.26
C ARG A 34 8.73 6.86 -6.64
N ARG A 35 8.41 8.08 -6.20
CA ARG A 35 9.40 8.99 -5.57
C ARG A 35 9.70 8.58 -4.13
N ILE A 36 8.68 8.22 -3.37
CA ILE A 36 8.79 7.81 -1.97
C ILE A 36 9.47 6.44 -1.84
N GLU A 37 9.20 5.51 -2.77
CA GLU A 37 9.80 4.17 -2.77
C GLU A 37 11.32 4.17 -3.02
N ARG A 38 11.88 5.21 -3.61
CA ARG A 38 13.33 5.33 -3.88
C ARG A 38 14.10 5.78 -2.64
N THR A 39 14.00 5.04 -1.54
CA THR A 39 14.81 5.29 -0.34
C THR A 39 16.10 4.49 -0.36
N ARG A 40 17.15 4.99 0.32
CA ARG A 40 18.42 4.26 0.43
C ARG A 40 18.27 2.94 1.17
N ALA A 41 17.52 2.95 2.26
CA ALA A 41 17.26 1.72 3.02
C ALA A 41 16.43 0.70 2.24
N GLY A 42 15.50 1.17 1.39
CA GLY A 42 14.71 0.31 0.52
C GLY A 42 15.48 -0.24 -0.69
N ALA A 43 16.62 0.35 -1.05
CA ALA A 43 17.42 -0.13 -2.19
C ALA A 43 18.04 -1.53 -1.98
N ALA A 44 18.10 -2.00 -0.74
CA ALA A 44 18.55 -3.36 -0.40
C ALA A 44 17.50 -4.45 -0.67
N LEU A 45 16.25 -4.07 -0.87
CA LEU A 45 15.13 -4.98 -1.09
C LEU A 45 14.36 -4.60 -2.35
N THR A 46 13.82 -5.60 -3.02
CA THR A 46 12.84 -5.37 -4.09
C THR A 46 11.52 -4.80 -3.51
N PRO A 47 10.67 -4.15 -4.32
CA PRO A 47 9.36 -3.69 -3.85
C PRO A 47 8.50 -4.79 -3.23
N SER A 48 8.54 -6.01 -3.82
CA SER A 48 7.79 -7.17 -3.30
C SER A 48 8.32 -7.63 -1.94
N GLU A 49 9.64 -7.72 -1.77
CA GLU A 49 10.26 -8.07 -0.49
C GLU A 49 9.95 -7.03 0.58
N THR A 50 10.00 -5.73 0.24
CA THR A 50 9.63 -4.65 1.16
C THR A 50 8.17 -4.77 1.60
N THR A 51 7.26 -5.09 0.68
CA THR A 51 5.84 -5.32 0.99
C THR A 51 5.68 -6.50 1.95
N ILE A 52 6.27 -7.65 1.65
CA ILE A 52 6.18 -8.84 2.49
C ILE A 52 6.80 -8.59 3.87
N LEU A 53 7.97 -7.99 3.95
CA LEU A 53 8.58 -7.62 5.23
C LEU A 53 7.66 -6.70 6.05
N SER A 54 7.04 -5.71 5.41
CA SER A 54 6.10 -4.78 6.05
C SER A 54 4.88 -5.52 6.63
N VAL A 55 4.29 -6.46 5.90
CA VAL A 55 3.15 -7.25 6.37
C VAL A 55 3.56 -8.13 7.56
N VAL A 56 4.69 -8.84 7.44
CA VAL A 56 5.19 -9.72 8.50
C VAL A 56 5.57 -8.94 9.76
N VAL A 57 6.11 -7.72 9.63
CA VAL A 57 6.40 -6.86 10.80
C VAL A 57 5.13 -6.41 11.51
N ARG A 58 4.07 -6.06 10.75
CA ARG A 58 2.82 -5.52 11.32
C ARG A 58 1.88 -6.57 11.86
N GLN A 59 1.83 -7.76 11.24
CA GLN A 59 0.79 -8.76 11.50
C GLN A 59 1.35 -10.12 11.94
N GLY A 60 2.68 -10.33 11.82
CA GLY A 60 3.29 -11.61 12.14
C GLY A 60 3.20 -11.99 13.63
N PRO A 61 3.33 -13.27 13.90
CA PRO A 61 3.67 -14.39 13.01
C PRO A 61 2.49 -14.89 12.16
N LEU A 62 2.69 -15.06 10.84
CA LEU A 62 1.67 -15.46 9.86
C LEU A 62 2.00 -16.81 9.21
N ARG A 63 1.00 -17.60 8.86
CA ARG A 63 1.17 -18.76 7.96
C ARG A 63 1.43 -18.27 6.53
N LEU A 64 2.26 -19.00 5.78
CA LEU A 64 2.52 -18.67 4.38
C LEU A 64 1.25 -18.65 3.52
N THR A 65 0.30 -19.53 3.80
CA THR A 65 -1.00 -19.56 3.12
C THR A 65 -1.82 -18.30 3.34
N ASP A 66 -1.84 -17.81 4.59
CA ASP A 66 -2.60 -16.62 4.97
C ASP A 66 -1.96 -15.37 4.36
N LEU A 67 -0.62 -15.32 4.37
CA LEU A 67 0.16 -14.25 3.76
C LEU A 67 -0.02 -14.22 2.22
N ALA A 68 -0.06 -15.39 1.57
CA ALA A 68 -0.32 -15.48 0.13
C ALA A 68 -1.73 -14.98 -0.22
N ALA A 69 -2.72 -15.38 0.58
CA ALA A 69 -4.10 -14.98 0.37
C ALA A 69 -4.30 -13.47 0.60
N SER A 70 -3.72 -12.90 1.67
CA SER A 70 -3.86 -11.47 1.97
C SER A 70 -3.23 -10.56 0.92
N GLU A 71 -2.11 -11.00 0.34
CA GLU A 71 -1.40 -10.20 -0.67
C GLU A 71 -1.82 -10.54 -2.13
N GLY A 72 -2.70 -11.53 -2.31
CA GLY A 72 -3.11 -11.99 -3.64
C GLY A 72 -1.94 -12.56 -4.46
N MET A 73 -0.95 -13.15 -3.77
CA MET A 73 0.27 -13.66 -4.38
C MET A 73 0.18 -15.16 -4.65
N ASN A 74 0.85 -15.59 -5.73
CA ASN A 74 1.06 -17.01 -5.98
C ASN A 74 1.93 -17.62 -4.85
N PRO A 75 1.54 -18.76 -4.24
CA PRO A 75 2.28 -19.38 -3.12
C PRO A 75 3.74 -19.69 -3.43
N THR A 76 4.05 -20.08 -4.68
CA THR A 76 5.43 -20.39 -5.11
C THR A 76 6.29 -19.11 -5.11
N MET A 77 5.76 -18.00 -5.64
CA MET A 77 6.43 -16.70 -5.64
C MET A 77 6.65 -16.21 -4.21
N LEU A 78 5.62 -16.29 -3.36
CA LEU A 78 5.74 -15.89 -1.96
C LEU A 78 6.80 -16.72 -1.21
N SER A 79 6.82 -18.05 -1.43
CA SER A 79 7.80 -18.93 -0.79
C SER A 79 9.23 -18.57 -1.17
N ARG A 80 9.46 -18.08 -2.40
CA ARG A 80 10.76 -17.58 -2.87
C ARG A 80 11.11 -16.28 -2.15
N LEU A 81 10.22 -15.29 -2.14
CA LEU A 81 10.44 -13.99 -1.45
C LEU A 81 10.74 -14.19 0.04
N VAL A 82 10.00 -15.07 0.70
CA VAL A 82 10.26 -15.38 2.13
C VAL A 82 11.60 -16.06 2.32
N ARG A 83 12.03 -16.93 1.40
CA ARG A 83 13.36 -17.56 1.47
C ARG A 83 14.48 -16.55 1.29
N ASP A 84 14.34 -15.61 0.36
CA ASP A 84 15.30 -14.56 0.10
C ASP A 84 15.41 -13.65 1.35
N LEU A 85 14.30 -13.21 1.93
CA LEU A 85 14.26 -12.45 3.19
C LEU A 85 14.82 -13.23 4.40
N GLU A 86 14.67 -14.55 4.42
CA GLU A 86 15.23 -15.44 5.46
C GLU A 86 16.75 -15.56 5.29
N GLY A 87 17.22 -15.67 4.04
CA GLY A 87 18.65 -15.66 3.71
C GLY A 87 19.34 -14.36 4.13
N ASP A 88 18.65 -13.25 4.03
CA ASP A 88 19.10 -11.93 4.49
C ASP A 88 18.94 -11.73 6.01
N GLY A 89 18.42 -12.72 6.74
CA GLY A 89 18.20 -12.66 8.18
C GLY A 89 17.12 -11.68 8.63
N LEU A 90 16.20 -11.29 7.72
CA LEU A 90 15.16 -10.29 8.00
C LEU A 90 13.87 -10.92 8.53
N VAL A 91 13.60 -12.15 8.14
CA VAL A 91 12.51 -12.97 8.67
C VAL A 91 13.04 -14.32 9.12
N GLN A 92 12.26 -15.05 9.89
CA GLN A 92 12.56 -16.42 10.27
C GLN A 92 11.28 -17.26 10.25
N ARG A 93 11.43 -18.56 9.96
CA ARG A 93 10.33 -19.53 10.06
C ARG A 93 10.35 -20.16 11.45
N LYS A 94 9.16 -20.25 12.05
CA LYS A 94 8.94 -21.00 13.29
C LYS A 94 7.85 -22.04 13.05
N THR A 95 8.02 -23.19 13.67
CA THR A 95 6.96 -24.21 13.69
C THR A 95 5.73 -23.65 14.41
N ASP A 96 4.56 -23.83 13.80
CA ASP A 96 3.29 -23.46 14.44
C ASP A 96 3.12 -24.30 15.72
N ARG A 97 2.73 -23.65 16.81
CA ARG A 97 2.54 -24.34 18.11
C ARG A 97 1.34 -25.28 18.13
N VAL A 98 0.35 -25.02 17.26
CA VAL A 98 -0.90 -25.81 17.20
C VAL A 98 -0.78 -26.89 16.13
N ASP A 99 -0.28 -26.54 14.95
CA ASP A 99 -0.07 -27.47 13.83
C ASP A 99 1.43 -27.55 13.49
N ARG A 100 2.10 -28.57 14.05
CA ARG A 100 3.53 -28.79 13.84
C ARG A 100 3.93 -29.01 12.37
N ARG A 101 2.97 -29.21 11.46
CA ARG A 101 3.19 -29.34 10.03
C ARG A 101 3.19 -27.99 9.31
N ALA A 102 2.68 -26.95 9.97
CA ALA A 102 2.63 -25.59 9.44
C ALA A 102 3.82 -24.75 9.94
N ALA A 103 4.42 -23.98 9.03
CA ALA A 103 5.42 -22.98 9.37
C ALA A 103 4.78 -21.59 9.41
N ARG A 104 5.12 -20.81 10.43
CA ARG A 104 4.82 -19.37 10.51
C ARG A 104 6.05 -18.56 10.23
N VAL A 105 5.85 -17.44 9.55
CA VAL A 105 6.90 -16.45 9.26
C VAL A 105 6.75 -15.29 10.24
N GLU A 106 7.84 -14.91 10.86
CA GLU A 106 7.92 -13.72 11.72
C GLU A 106 9.16 -12.88 11.41
N ALA A 107 9.07 -11.58 11.68
CA ALA A 107 10.20 -10.69 11.48
C ALA A 107 11.24 -10.86 12.60
N THR A 108 12.51 -10.88 12.21
CA THR A 108 13.64 -10.83 13.15
C THR A 108 13.82 -9.41 13.73
N PRO A 109 14.61 -9.23 14.77
CA PRO A 109 15.00 -7.87 15.20
C PRO A 109 15.67 -7.04 14.08
N ALA A 110 16.47 -7.68 13.21
CA ALA A 110 17.08 -7.02 12.05
C ALA A 110 16.03 -6.57 11.03
N GLY A 111 15.05 -7.43 10.71
CA GLY A 111 13.94 -7.10 9.82
C GLY A 111 13.09 -5.94 10.35
N ARG A 112 12.78 -5.94 11.65
CA ARG A 112 12.05 -4.83 12.28
C ARG A 112 12.83 -3.51 12.22
N ARG A 113 14.15 -3.53 12.45
CA ARG A 113 15.01 -2.34 12.33
C ARG A 113 15.07 -1.82 10.91
N LEU A 114 15.26 -2.69 9.92
CA LEU A 114 15.25 -2.30 8.51
C LEU A 114 13.91 -1.70 8.09
N HIS A 115 12.80 -2.36 8.44
CA HIS A 115 11.46 -1.84 8.16
C HIS A 115 11.23 -0.45 8.78
N ALA A 116 11.63 -0.24 10.04
CA ALA A 116 11.51 1.06 10.70
C ALA A 116 12.35 2.13 9.99
N ARG A 117 13.57 1.80 9.57
CA ARG A 117 14.45 2.71 8.81
C ARG A 117 13.82 3.10 7.47
N ILE A 118 13.33 2.13 6.69
CA ILE A 118 12.66 2.38 5.41
C ILE A 118 11.44 3.30 5.62
N ARG A 119 10.64 3.02 6.63
CA ARG A 119 9.46 3.84 6.96
C ARG A 119 9.84 5.28 7.30
N ASN A 120 10.87 5.47 8.12
CA ASN A 120 11.31 6.79 8.53
C ASN A 120 11.88 7.57 7.33
N GLU A 121 12.74 6.98 6.50
CA GLU A 121 13.26 7.61 5.29
C GLU A 121 12.15 8.03 4.31
N ARG A 122 11.11 7.20 4.17
CA ARG A 122 9.93 7.55 3.36
C ARG A 122 9.16 8.73 3.94
N SER A 123 8.97 8.75 5.26
CA SER A 123 8.31 9.85 5.97
C SER A 123 9.12 11.13 5.86
N ASP A 124 10.44 11.07 6.03
CA ASP A 124 11.33 12.22 5.91
C ASP A 124 11.32 12.79 4.48
N THR A 125 11.35 11.92 3.47
CA THR A 125 11.26 12.31 2.06
C THR A 125 9.94 13.05 1.79
N LEU A 126 8.82 12.55 2.30
CA LEU A 126 7.52 13.17 2.13
C LEU A 126 7.43 14.48 2.91
N SER A 127 7.91 14.53 4.15
CA SER A 127 7.93 15.73 4.98
C SER A 127 8.76 16.84 4.35
N ALA A 128 9.93 16.51 3.80
CA ALA A 128 10.76 17.48 3.09
C ALA A 128 10.06 18.05 1.85
N ALA A 129 9.35 17.19 1.09
CA ALA A 129 8.58 17.64 -0.07
C ALA A 129 7.39 18.53 0.33
N LEU A 130 6.70 18.20 1.42
CA LEU A 130 5.59 19.00 1.97
C LEU A 130 6.06 20.38 2.44
N ALA A 131 7.26 20.47 3.02
CA ALA A 131 7.82 21.72 3.49
C ALA A 131 8.13 22.73 2.34
N LEU A 132 8.25 22.24 1.11
CA LEU A 132 8.46 23.08 -0.08
C LEU A 132 7.17 23.63 -0.68
N LEU A 133 6.00 23.15 -0.24
CA LEU A 133 4.71 23.63 -0.72
C LEU A 133 4.37 24.97 -0.04
N PRO A 134 3.67 25.89 -0.75
CA PRO A 134 3.02 27.04 -0.15
C PRO A 134 2.08 26.60 0.99
N GLU A 135 1.92 27.49 1.97
CA GLU A 135 1.15 27.20 3.19
C GLU A 135 -0.32 26.86 2.89
N ASP A 136 -0.92 27.55 1.92
CA ASP A 136 -2.30 27.31 1.47
C ASP A 136 -2.46 25.94 0.81
N GLU A 137 -1.52 25.53 -0.03
CA GLU A 137 -1.51 24.19 -0.67
C GLU A 137 -1.30 23.08 0.38
N ARG A 138 -0.39 23.27 1.32
CA ARG A 138 -0.15 22.33 2.41
C ARG A 138 -1.40 22.17 3.29
N ARG A 139 -2.10 23.27 3.59
CA ARG A 139 -3.35 23.27 4.34
C ARG A 139 -4.48 22.58 3.56
N ALA A 140 -4.60 22.87 2.27
CA ALA A 140 -5.58 22.22 1.40
C ALA A 140 -5.35 20.69 1.33
N LEU A 141 -4.10 20.25 1.18
CA LEU A 141 -3.74 18.84 1.21
C LEU A 141 -4.11 18.17 2.55
N GLY A 142 -3.81 18.83 3.67
CA GLY A 142 -4.18 18.34 5.00
C GLY A 142 -5.69 18.19 5.17
N ALA A 143 -6.47 19.13 4.69
CA ALA A 143 -7.94 19.07 4.70
C ALA A 143 -8.50 17.95 3.81
N GLY A 144 -7.79 17.57 2.75
CA GLY A 144 -8.17 16.48 1.85
C GLY A 144 -7.82 15.07 2.34
N LEU A 145 -6.95 14.93 3.34
CA LEU A 145 -6.49 13.61 3.83
C LEU A 145 -7.63 12.68 4.25
N PRO A 146 -8.65 13.10 5.02
CA PRO A 146 -9.75 12.21 5.41
C PRO A 146 -10.51 11.63 4.22
N VAL A 147 -10.62 12.39 3.12
CA VAL A 147 -11.29 11.94 1.90
C VAL A 147 -10.45 10.87 1.20
N LEU A 148 -9.12 11.04 1.14
CA LEU A 148 -8.21 10.05 0.57
C LEU A 148 -8.18 8.76 1.40
N GLU A 149 -8.23 8.87 2.73
CA GLU A 149 -8.30 7.73 3.65
C GLU A 149 -9.61 6.95 3.46
N ALA A 150 -10.74 7.64 3.39
CA ALA A 150 -12.05 7.03 3.13
C ALA A 150 -12.08 6.31 1.77
N LEU A 151 -11.51 6.93 0.72
CA LEU A 151 -11.39 6.31 -0.60
C LEU A 151 -10.53 5.04 -0.55
N ALA A 152 -9.41 5.07 0.18
CA ALA A 152 -8.55 3.91 0.34
C ALA A 152 -9.24 2.75 1.07
N ASP A 153 -10.08 3.04 2.05
CA ASP A 153 -10.85 2.02 2.78
C ASP A 153 -11.98 1.40 1.93
N GLN A 154 -12.65 2.19 1.09
CA GLN A 154 -13.61 1.68 0.12
C GLN A 154 -12.97 0.71 -0.89
N LEU A 155 -11.76 1.03 -1.39
CA LEU A 155 -11.03 0.16 -2.31
C LEU A 155 -10.60 -1.17 -1.67
N LYS A 156 -10.41 -1.25 -0.35
CA LYS A 156 -10.19 -2.51 0.36
C LYS A 156 -11.45 -3.39 0.38
N GLY A 157 -12.62 -2.79 0.56
CA GLY A 157 -13.90 -3.51 0.62
C GLY A 157 -14.37 -4.10 -0.72
N GLY A 158 -13.88 -3.60 -1.84
CA GLY A 158 -14.27 -4.03 -3.19
C GLY A 158 -13.61 -5.32 -3.71
N ARG A 159 -12.73 -5.96 -2.95
CA ARG A 159 -12.15 -7.27 -3.28
C ARG A 159 -12.96 -8.40 -2.64
N ARG A 160 -14.18 -8.61 -3.13
CA ARG A 160 -14.93 -9.86 -2.91
C ARG A 160 -15.06 -10.60 -4.23
#